data_ee35bacdc5f3201d0fb2d3cd13bd1c3e
#
_entry.id   ee35bacdc5f3201d0fb2d3cd13bd1c3e
#
_cell.length_a   1.000
_cell.length_b   1.000
_cell.length_c   1.000
_cell.angle_alpha   90.00
_cell.angle_beta   90.00
_cell.angle_gamma   90.00
#
_symmetry.space_group_name_H-M   'P 1'
#
loop_
_entity.id
_entity.type
_entity.pdbx_description
1 polymer ?
#
loop_
_entity_poly.entity_id
_entity_poly.type
_entity_poly.pdbx_seq_one_letter_code
_entity_poly.pdbx_strand_id
1 'polypeptide(L)'
;MLELCFDMSTRGALRVAQRCGGSGRKGLGFVLSRTEDGGNVTSTTVIGFDDGKAPAGEEIHQIQRAQRRQAALEREAIPLGGSPSDVLVLSLGLDMGDIREPLGADRWDLLRRWCDGDDETTDRDWQRNLEAAERLRSCGSRDAVRIWVDHTPYGACGLLHAASLLKDTKADVRVVFLPPWRERPDGVVETYLGWGEVEPELFGRFLSREEPLPPVMLGAMAHRWEVLRQENAPLRAVVNGRVRSVGEDFYD
;
A
#
# COMPACT_ATOMS: atom_id res chain seq x y z
N MET A 1 14.34 -9.87 0.77
CA MET A 1 13.48 -8.97 1.56
C MET A 1 12.08 -9.08 0.99
N LEU A 2 11.11 -9.50 1.80
CA LEU A 2 9.71 -9.41 1.43
C LEU A 2 9.20 -8.00 1.74
N GLU A 3 8.40 -7.44 0.84
CA GLU A 3 7.75 -6.13 1.01
C GLU A 3 6.27 -6.36 1.23
N LEU A 4 5.73 -6.00 2.38
CA LEU A 4 4.31 -6.16 2.72
C LEU A 4 3.61 -4.81 2.72
N CYS A 5 2.48 -4.73 2.05
CA CYS A 5 1.56 -3.58 2.08
C CYS A 5 0.11 -4.04 2.24
N PHE A 6 -0.81 -3.09 2.38
CA PHE A 6 -2.19 -3.41 2.71
C PHE A 6 -3.19 -3.07 1.61
N ASP A 7 -2.81 -2.39 0.55
CA ASP A 7 -3.68 -2.04 -0.58
C ASP A 7 -3.02 -2.32 -1.94
N MET A 8 -3.82 -2.45 -2.97
CA MET A 8 -3.38 -2.83 -4.31
C MET A 8 -2.62 -1.71 -5.03
N SER A 9 -2.93 -0.44 -4.74
CA SER A 9 -2.22 0.71 -5.30
C SER A 9 -0.78 0.76 -4.79
N THR A 10 -0.59 0.64 -3.47
CA THR A 10 0.73 0.52 -2.82
C THR A 10 1.51 -0.69 -3.35
N ARG A 11 0.85 -1.85 -3.53
CA ARG A 11 1.48 -3.01 -4.13
C ARG A 11 2.01 -2.71 -5.54
N GLY A 12 1.19 -2.05 -6.36
CA GLY A 12 1.60 -1.62 -7.70
C GLY A 12 2.80 -0.70 -7.66
N ALA A 13 2.76 0.33 -6.81
CA ALA A 13 3.84 1.30 -6.62
C ALA A 13 5.15 0.65 -6.14
N LEU A 14 5.10 -0.25 -5.15
CA LEU A 14 6.27 -0.99 -4.65
C LEU A 14 6.93 -1.84 -5.75
N ARG A 15 6.14 -2.55 -6.56
CA ARG A 15 6.66 -3.35 -7.67
C ARG A 15 7.36 -2.51 -8.73
N VAL A 16 6.92 -1.27 -8.91
CA VAL A 16 7.60 -0.30 -9.77
C VAL A 16 8.85 0.24 -9.06
N ALA A 17 8.76 0.60 -7.79
CA ALA A 17 9.85 1.14 -6.97
C ALA A 17 11.08 0.21 -6.94
N GLN A 18 10.87 -1.10 -6.89
CA GLN A 18 11.96 -2.10 -6.96
C GLN A 18 12.76 -2.05 -8.26
N ARG A 19 12.24 -1.41 -9.29
CA ARG A 19 12.92 -1.21 -10.59
C ARG A 19 13.48 0.19 -10.75
N CYS A 20 13.18 1.13 -9.84
CA CYS A 20 13.65 2.50 -9.88
C CYS A 20 15.15 2.59 -9.53
N GLY A 21 15.87 3.56 -10.07
CA GLY A 21 17.29 3.79 -9.79
C GLY A 21 18.26 2.77 -10.38
N GLY A 22 17.79 1.79 -11.13
CA GLY A 22 18.63 0.81 -11.83
C GLY A 22 19.10 1.31 -13.21
N SER A 23 20.36 1.02 -13.59
CA SER A 23 20.99 1.45 -14.84
C SER A 23 20.41 0.87 -16.14
N GLY A 24 19.25 0.18 -16.07
CA GLY A 24 18.67 -0.57 -17.20
C GLY A 24 17.27 -0.16 -17.62
N ARG A 25 16.70 0.93 -17.11
CA ARG A 25 15.31 1.28 -17.39
C ARG A 25 15.16 2.04 -18.71
N LYS A 26 14.61 1.39 -19.72
CA LYS A 26 13.99 2.08 -20.86
C LYS A 26 12.65 2.62 -20.36
N GLY A 27 12.43 3.93 -20.54
CA GLY A 27 11.30 4.69 -20.00
C GLY A 27 9.98 3.94 -19.99
N LEU A 28 9.28 4.05 -18.88
CA LEU A 28 7.87 3.67 -18.79
C LEU A 28 7.07 4.65 -19.66
N GLY A 29 6.17 4.11 -20.44
CA GLY A 29 5.17 4.94 -21.10
C GLY A 29 4.24 5.58 -20.08
N PHE A 30 3.65 6.72 -20.42
CA PHE A 30 2.63 7.39 -19.60
C PHE A 30 1.25 7.15 -20.17
N VAL A 31 0.23 6.94 -19.36
CA VAL A 31 -1.20 7.07 -19.68
C VAL A 31 -1.72 8.35 -19.04
N LEU A 32 -2.49 9.09 -19.76
CA LEU A 32 -3.27 10.20 -19.27
C LEU A 32 -4.76 9.80 -19.40
N SER A 33 -5.46 9.71 -18.30
CA SER A 33 -6.90 9.63 -18.33
C SER A 33 -7.49 11.04 -18.42
N ARG A 34 -8.46 11.23 -19.32
CA ARG A 34 -9.28 12.44 -19.37
C ARG A 34 -10.47 12.26 -18.44
N THR A 35 -10.70 13.22 -17.56
CA THR A 35 -11.97 13.34 -16.85
C THR A 35 -12.88 14.30 -17.60
N GLU A 36 -14.15 13.98 -17.76
CA GLU A 36 -15.14 14.82 -18.45
C GLU A 36 -15.34 16.20 -17.79
N ASP A 37 -14.91 16.40 -16.57
CA ASP A 37 -15.13 17.61 -15.77
C ASP A 37 -13.94 18.60 -15.73
N GLY A 38 -12.98 18.52 -16.63
CA GLY A 38 -11.85 19.48 -16.71
C GLY A 38 -10.93 19.50 -15.47
N GLY A 39 -11.00 18.49 -14.62
CA GLY A 39 -10.17 18.35 -13.42
C GLY A 39 -8.71 18.02 -13.76
N ASN A 40 -7.80 18.38 -12.86
CA ASN A 40 -6.36 18.14 -12.99
C ASN A 40 -6.07 16.68 -13.31
N VAL A 41 -5.28 16.47 -14.37
CA VAL A 41 -4.81 15.14 -14.77
C VAL A 41 -3.86 14.63 -13.70
N THR A 42 -4.28 13.67 -12.91
CA THR A 42 -3.40 12.87 -12.04
C THR A 42 -2.61 11.90 -12.92
N SER A 43 -1.28 12.01 -12.90
CA SER A 43 -0.41 11.16 -13.72
C SER A 43 -0.42 9.73 -13.20
N THR A 44 -0.91 8.81 -14.02
CA THR A 44 -0.69 7.37 -13.86
C THR A 44 0.11 6.89 -15.07
N THR A 45 1.04 5.97 -14.87
CA THR A 45 1.92 5.46 -15.94
C THR A 45 1.12 4.86 -17.10
N VAL A 46 1.41 5.26 -18.35
CA VAL A 46 0.57 4.94 -19.47
C VAL A 46 1.25 4.81 -20.80
N ILE A 47 0.62 4.03 -21.62
CA ILE A 47 0.90 3.84 -23.06
C ILE A 47 -0.35 4.25 -23.84
N GLY A 48 -0.54 5.53 -24.14
CA GLY A 48 -1.61 6.01 -25.00
C GLY A 48 -2.72 6.82 -24.29
N PHE A 49 -3.73 7.25 -25.05
CA PHE A 49 -4.97 7.86 -24.56
C PHE A 49 -6.08 6.80 -24.54
N ASP A 50 -6.93 6.83 -23.54
CA ASP A 50 -8.07 5.91 -23.39
C ASP A 50 -9.14 6.10 -24.48
N ASP A 51 -9.22 7.29 -25.07
CA ASP A 51 -10.16 7.65 -26.14
C ASP A 51 -9.56 7.57 -27.58
N GLY A 52 -8.28 7.17 -27.69
CA GLY A 52 -7.59 7.03 -28.97
C GLY A 52 -7.33 8.34 -29.74
N LYS A 53 -7.60 9.53 -29.14
CA LYS A 53 -7.37 10.82 -29.76
C LYS A 53 -5.98 11.34 -29.50
N ALA A 54 -5.34 11.93 -30.50
CA ALA A 54 -4.05 12.58 -30.36
C ALA A 54 -4.15 13.78 -29.40
N PRO A 55 -3.12 14.01 -28.53
CA PRO A 55 -3.10 15.17 -27.66
C PRO A 55 -2.98 16.48 -28.44
N ALA A 56 -3.62 17.54 -27.98
CA ALA A 56 -3.57 18.85 -28.61
C ALA A 56 -3.28 19.95 -27.59
N GLY A 57 -2.54 20.97 -28.02
CA GLY A 57 -2.38 22.23 -27.31
C GLY A 57 -1.88 22.07 -25.86
N GLU A 58 -2.72 22.46 -24.91
CA GLU A 58 -2.39 22.48 -23.48
C GLU A 58 -2.09 21.08 -22.91
N GLU A 59 -2.72 20.04 -23.44
CA GLU A 59 -2.43 18.66 -23.04
C GLU A 59 -1.00 18.24 -23.34
N ILE A 60 -0.44 18.66 -24.48
CA ILE A 60 0.97 18.42 -24.83
C ILE A 60 1.89 19.03 -23.77
N HIS A 61 1.59 20.24 -23.32
CA HIS A 61 2.39 20.89 -22.27
C HIS A 61 2.28 20.20 -20.92
N GLN A 62 1.10 19.69 -20.57
CA GLN A 62 0.91 18.90 -19.35
C GLN A 62 1.68 17.58 -19.42
N ILE A 63 1.63 16.86 -20.54
CA ILE A 63 2.42 15.66 -20.78
C ILE A 63 3.91 15.94 -20.63
N GLN A 64 4.41 16.99 -21.27
CA GLN A 64 5.83 17.36 -21.18
C GLN A 64 6.27 17.72 -19.76
N ARG A 65 5.41 18.40 -18.98
CA ARG A 65 5.68 18.68 -17.57
C ARG A 65 5.73 17.40 -16.73
N ALA A 66 4.74 16.51 -16.92
CA ALA A 66 4.71 15.21 -16.25
C ALA A 66 5.95 14.36 -16.57
N GLN A 67 6.35 14.30 -17.85
CA GLN A 67 7.57 13.60 -18.28
C GLN A 67 8.83 14.19 -17.67
N ARG A 68 8.95 15.52 -17.60
CA ARG A 68 10.10 16.19 -16.96
C ARG A 68 10.15 15.92 -15.46
N ARG A 69 8.99 15.98 -14.79
CA ARG A 69 8.86 15.63 -13.36
C ARG A 69 9.30 14.18 -13.12
N GLN A 70 8.75 13.26 -13.91
CA GLN A 70 9.08 11.83 -13.82
C GLN A 70 10.57 11.57 -14.02
N ALA A 71 11.18 12.17 -15.07
CA ALA A 71 12.60 12.02 -15.34
C ALA A 71 13.49 12.64 -14.23
N ALA A 72 13.00 13.65 -13.51
CA ALA A 72 13.69 14.19 -12.34
C ALA A 72 13.61 13.22 -11.16
N LEU A 73 12.42 12.68 -10.86
CA LEU A 73 12.22 11.70 -9.80
C LEU A 73 13.05 10.42 -10.03
N GLU A 74 13.09 9.93 -11.27
CA GLU A 74 13.90 8.75 -11.62
C GLU A 74 15.40 8.96 -11.42
N ARG A 75 15.92 10.15 -11.74
CA ARG A 75 17.33 10.49 -11.52
C ARG A 75 17.72 10.54 -10.06
N GLU A 76 16.79 10.92 -9.20
CA GLU A 76 16.99 11.06 -7.76
C GLU A 76 16.50 9.84 -6.98
N ALA A 77 15.96 8.84 -7.66
CA ALA A 77 15.41 7.65 -7.01
C ALA A 77 16.51 6.85 -6.31
N ILE A 78 16.24 6.50 -5.06
CA ILE A 78 17.06 5.57 -4.29
C ILE A 78 16.52 4.16 -4.58
N PRO A 79 17.35 3.22 -5.06
CA PRO A 79 16.89 1.86 -5.34
C PRO A 79 16.31 1.20 -4.09
N LEU A 80 15.09 0.69 -4.19
CA LEU A 80 14.49 -0.13 -3.14
C LEU A 80 15.13 -1.51 -3.06
N GLY A 81 15.56 -2.04 -4.20
CA GLY A 81 16.10 -3.39 -4.36
C GLY A 81 15.01 -4.47 -4.29
N GLY A 82 15.41 -5.73 -4.37
CA GLY A 82 14.48 -6.87 -4.34
C GLY A 82 13.86 -7.21 -5.70
N SER A 83 12.78 -7.98 -5.69
CA SER A 83 12.07 -8.44 -6.88
C SER A 83 10.56 -8.12 -6.76
N PRO A 84 9.88 -7.77 -7.87
CA PRO A 84 8.43 -7.60 -7.86
C PRO A 84 7.62 -8.83 -7.38
N SER A 85 8.23 -10.03 -7.40
CA SER A 85 7.65 -11.24 -6.81
C SER A 85 7.69 -11.25 -5.28
N ASP A 86 8.55 -10.42 -4.66
CA ASP A 86 8.70 -10.33 -3.20
C ASP A 86 7.68 -9.35 -2.57
N VAL A 87 6.86 -8.68 -3.39
CA VAL A 87 5.83 -7.75 -2.91
C VAL A 87 4.55 -8.50 -2.60
N LEU A 88 4.24 -8.59 -1.31
CA LEU A 88 3.04 -9.19 -0.76
C LEU A 88 1.99 -8.12 -0.45
N VAL A 89 0.71 -8.50 -0.50
CA VAL A 89 -0.40 -7.63 -0.13
C VAL A 89 -1.40 -8.37 0.75
N LEU A 90 -1.88 -7.69 1.79
CA LEU A 90 -3.01 -8.11 2.63
C LEU A 90 -4.10 -7.03 2.57
N SER A 91 -4.79 -6.98 1.42
CA SER A 91 -5.87 -6.03 1.15
C SER A 91 -7.21 -6.63 1.62
N LEU A 92 -7.47 -6.54 2.92
CA LEU A 92 -8.57 -7.26 3.58
C LEU A 92 -9.66 -6.36 4.16
N GLY A 93 -9.53 -5.03 4.14
CA GLY A 93 -10.55 -4.10 4.67
C GLY A 93 -10.86 -4.32 6.17
N LEU A 94 -9.83 -4.56 6.99
CA LEU A 94 -9.99 -5.01 8.38
C LEU A 94 -10.42 -3.91 9.35
N ASP A 95 -10.59 -2.70 8.90
CA ASP A 95 -11.11 -1.57 9.67
C ASP A 95 -12.64 -1.58 9.78
N MET A 96 -13.34 -2.42 9.02
CA MET A 96 -14.80 -2.52 9.07
C MET A 96 -15.29 -3.98 8.97
N GLY A 97 -16.54 -4.20 9.40
CA GLY A 97 -17.24 -5.48 9.36
C GLY A 97 -16.64 -6.56 10.26
N ASP A 98 -17.09 -7.80 10.09
CA ASP A 98 -16.63 -8.94 10.88
C ASP A 98 -15.18 -9.32 10.58
N ILE A 99 -14.33 -9.40 11.61
CA ILE A 99 -12.90 -9.73 11.52
C ILE A 99 -12.52 -11.00 12.28
N ARG A 100 -13.51 -11.79 12.77
CA ARG A 100 -13.23 -13.05 13.49
C ARG A 100 -12.45 -14.03 12.63
N GLU A 101 -12.76 -14.08 11.33
CA GLU A 101 -12.05 -14.89 10.34
C GLU A 101 -11.59 -14.02 9.16
N PRO A 102 -10.46 -13.30 9.29
CA PRO A 102 -10.03 -12.30 8.31
C PRO A 102 -9.67 -12.89 6.93
N LEU A 103 -9.46 -14.20 6.85
CA LEU A 103 -9.19 -14.95 5.63
C LEU A 103 -10.29 -16.02 5.34
N GLY A 104 -11.46 -15.87 5.97
CA GLY A 104 -12.60 -16.77 5.81
C GLY A 104 -13.56 -16.35 4.70
N ALA A 105 -14.54 -17.22 4.42
CA ALA A 105 -15.53 -17.02 3.37
C ALA A 105 -16.37 -15.73 3.58
N ASP A 106 -16.78 -15.45 4.81
CA ASP A 106 -17.59 -14.28 5.13
C ASP A 106 -16.86 -12.96 4.80
N ARG A 107 -15.53 -12.91 5.04
CA ARG A 107 -14.70 -11.77 4.64
C ARG A 107 -14.59 -11.66 3.13
N TRP A 108 -14.43 -12.77 2.44
CA TRP A 108 -14.44 -12.84 1.00
C TRP A 108 -15.75 -12.28 0.41
N ASP A 109 -16.88 -12.74 0.90
CA ASP A 109 -18.21 -12.28 0.47
C ASP A 109 -18.43 -10.78 0.73
N LEU A 110 -17.87 -10.25 1.82
CA LEU A 110 -17.89 -8.83 2.13
C LEU A 110 -17.10 -8.03 1.10
N LEU A 111 -15.88 -8.45 0.80
CA LEU A 111 -15.01 -7.78 -0.18
C LEU A 111 -15.63 -7.80 -1.59
N ARG A 112 -16.21 -8.91 -2.01
CA ARG A 112 -16.93 -9.00 -3.30
C ARG A 112 -18.05 -7.99 -3.42
N ARG A 113 -18.81 -7.77 -2.36
CA ARG A 113 -19.92 -6.78 -2.36
C ARG A 113 -19.43 -5.33 -2.44
N TRP A 114 -18.22 -5.04 -2.01
CA TRP A 114 -17.64 -3.70 -2.10
C TRP A 114 -16.95 -3.42 -3.43
N CYS A 115 -16.46 -4.45 -4.07
CA CYS A 115 -15.86 -4.34 -5.39
C CYS A 115 -16.97 -4.47 -6.43
N ASP A 116 -17.50 -3.36 -6.95
CA ASP A 116 -18.41 -3.32 -8.10
C ASP A 116 -17.74 -3.83 -9.40
N GLY A 117 -16.68 -4.57 -9.27
CA GLY A 117 -15.78 -4.96 -10.33
C GLY A 117 -16.00 -6.39 -10.80
N ASP A 118 -15.23 -6.71 -11.78
CA ASP A 118 -15.04 -8.01 -12.38
C ASP A 118 -14.76 -9.08 -11.31
N ASP A 119 -15.61 -10.09 -11.23
CA ASP A 119 -15.47 -11.23 -10.31
C ASP A 119 -14.09 -11.89 -10.43
N GLU A 120 -13.53 -11.99 -11.65
CA GLU A 120 -12.20 -12.58 -11.88
C GLU A 120 -11.07 -11.78 -11.22
N THR A 121 -11.15 -10.45 -11.25
CA THR A 121 -10.17 -9.59 -10.61
C THR A 121 -10.25 -9.72 -9.09
N THR A 122 -11.46 -9.75 -8.54
CA THR A 122 -11.70 -9.90 -7.10
C THR A 122 -11.24 -11.27 -6.61
N ASP A 123 -11.52 -12.36 -7.35
CA ASP A 123 -11.05 -13.72 -7.04
C ASP A 123 -9.52 -13.79 -7.02
N ARG A 124 -8.88 -13.19 -8.00
CA ARG A 124 -7.42 -13.13 -8.10
C ARG A 124 -6.79 -12.34 -6.95
N ASP A 125 -7.40 -11.25 -6.53
CA ASP A 125 -6.91 -10.46 -5.41
C ASP A 125 -7.12 -11.18 -4.07
N TRP A 126 -8.20 -11.94 -3.93
CA TRP A 126 -8.41 -12.83 -2.80
C TRP A 126 -7.34 -13.91 -2.70
N GLN A 127 -7.02 -14.59 -3.80
CA GLN A 127 -5.96 -15.59 -3.82
C GLN A 127 -4.60 -14.99 -3.42
N ARG A 128 -4.30 -13.78 -3.83
CA ARG A 128 -3.09 -13.05 -3.39
C ARG A 128 -3.05 -12.82 -1.89
N ASN A 129 -4.18 -12.50 -1.26
CA ASN A 129 -4.26 -12.36 0.20
C ASN A 129 -3.95 -13.70 0.91
N LEU A 130 -4.51 -14.81 0.42
CA LEU A 130 -4.26 -16.15 0.97
C LEU A 130 -2.78 -16.54 0.83
N GLU A 131 -2.21 -16.38 -0.37
CA GLU A 131 -0.80 -16.65 -0.65
C GLU A 131 0.14 -15.79 0.21
N ALA A 132 -0.17 -14.50 0.37
CA ALA A 132 0.60 -13.60 1.21
C ALA A 132 0.56 -14.04 2.68
N ALA A 133 -0.59 -14.38 3.22
CA ALA A 133 -0.72 -14.86 4.60
C ALA A 133 0.05 -16.15 4.83
N GLU A 134 -0.01 -17.10 3.90
CA GLU A 134 0.75 -18.36 3.98
C GLU A 134 2.25 -18.10 3.90
N ARG A 135 2.69 -17.22 2.99
CA ARG A 135 4.11 -16.84 2.86
C ARG A 135 4.63 -16.18 4.15
N LEU A 136 3.84 -15.32 4.80
CA LEU A 136 4.23 -14.70 6.05
C LEU A 136 4.34 -15.72 7.20
N ARG A 137 3.39 -16.64 7.32
CA ARG A 137 3.44 -17.72 8.33
C ARG A 137 4.64 -18.63 8.16
N SER A 138 5.06 -18.85 6.92
CA SER A 138 6.20 -19.72 6.59
C SER A 138 7.57 -19.05 6.73
N CYS A 139 7.63 -17.77 7.11
CA CYS A 139 8.90 -17.06 7.28
C CYS A 139 9.77 -17.69 8.39
N GLY A 140 11.07 -17.77 8.14
CA GLY A 140 12.06 -18.30 9.08
C GLY A 140 13.18 -17.29 9.38
N SER A 141 14.21 -17.74 10.10
CA SER A 141 15.32 -16.87 10.56
C SER A 141 16.19 -16.29 9.44
N ARG A 142 16.04 -16.74 8.21
CA ARG A 142 16.73 -16.19 7.04
C ARG A 142 15.88 -15.22 6.24
N ASP A 143 14.61 -15.10 6.58
CA ASP A 143 13.69 -14.18 5.94
C ASP A 143 13.72 -12.82 6.62
N ALA A 144 13.57 -11.77 5.82
CA ALA A 144 13.35 -10.43 6.31
C ALA A 144 12.08 -9.86 5.66
N VAL A 145 11.23 -9.22 6.46
CA VAL A 145 9.94 -8.66 6.05
C VAL A 145 9.93 -7.17 6.38
N ARG A 146 9.72 -6.33 5.37
CA ARG A 146 9.48 -4.90 5.53
C ARG A 146 8.01 -4.61 5.33
N ILE A 147 7.39 -3.95 6.30
CA ILE A 147 5.96 -3.61 6.29
C ILE A 147 5.80 -2.12 6.03
N TRP A 148 5.08 -1.76 4.99
CA TRP A 148 4.75 -0.38 4.62
C TRP A 148 3.38 -0.03 5.19
N VAL A 149 3.36 0.92 6.14
CA VAL A 149 2.17 1.26 6.94
C VAL A 149 1.89 2.75 6.83
N ASP A 150 0.63 3.11 6.69
CA ASP A 150 0.14 4.48 6.83
C ASP A 150 -0.69 4.65 8.11
N HIS A 151 -1.19 5.86 8.33
CA HIS A 151 -1.95 6.22 9.53
C HIS A 151 -3.45 5.95 9.39
N THR A 152 -3.89 5.34 8.29
CA THR A 152 -5.30 4.99 8.10
C THR A 152 -5.71 3.85 9.05
N PRO A 153 -7.00 3.78 9.43
CA PRO A 153 -7.51 2.62 10.16
C PRO A 153 -7.26 1.31 9.40
N TYR A 154 -7.35 1.36 8.09
CA TYR A 154 -7.08 0.25 7.18
C TYR A 154 -5.65 -0.28 7.33
N GLY A 155 -4.64 0.59 7.17
CA GLY A 155 -3.22 0.24 7.31
C GLY A 155 -2.89 -0.23 8.73
N ALA A 156 -3.42 0.46 9.74
CA ALA A 156 -3.19 0.12 11.14
C ALA A 156 -3.77 -1.25 11.54
N CYS A 157 -4.98 -1.59 11.10
CA CYS A 157 -5.56 -2.93 11.29
C CYS A 157 -4.77 -4.00 10.53
N GLY A 158 -4.32 -3.68 9.30
CA GLY A 158 -3.45 -4.54 8.50
C GLY A 158 -2.16 -4.89 9.23
N LEU A 159 -1.50 -3.89 9.84
CA LEU A 159 -0.29 -4.10 10.64
C LEU A 159 -0.53 -5.04 11.83
N LEU A 160 -1.62 -4.86 12.58
CA LEU A 160 -1.94 -5.73 13.72
C LEU A 160 -2.19 -7.17 13.27
N HIS A 161 -2.90 -7.35 12.14
CA HIS A 161 -3.13 -8.67 11.57
C HIS A 161 -1.81 -9.30 11.08
N ALA A 162 -0.98 -8.55 10.35
CA ALA A 162 0.33 -9.03 9.90
C ALA A 162 1.22 -9.45 11.09
N ALA A 163 1.23 -8.66 12.18
CA ALA A 163 1.93 -9.02 13.40
C ALA A 163 1.45 -10.34 13.99
N SER A 164 0.14 -10.65 13.92
CA SER A 164 -0.41 -11.93 14.38
C SER A 164 0.06 -13.13 13.55
N LEU A 165 0.33 -12.92 12.25
CA LEU A 165 0.88 -13.94 11.36
C LEU A 165 2.38 -14.16 11.57
N LEU A 166 3.11 -13.11 12.00
CA LEU A 166 4.57 -13.09 12.11
C LEU A 166 5.09 -13.37 13.52
N LYS A 167 4.27 -13.25 14.58
CA LYS A 167 4.69 -13.28 16.00
C LYS A 167 5.48 -14.53 16.41
N ASP A 168 5.19 -15.67 15.80
CA ASP A 168 5.82 -16.95 16.10
C ASP A 168 6.94 -17.29 15.11
N THR A 169 7.19 -16.43 14.12
CA THR A 169 8.28 -16.59 13.15
C THR A 169 9.60 -16.06 13.74
N LYS A 170 10.72 -16.45 13.10
CA LYS A 170 12.05 -15.93 13.47
C LYS A 170 12.56 -14.91 12.44
N ALA A 171 11.67 -14.36 11.61
CA ALA A 171 12.01 -13.40 10.59
C ALA A 171 12.49 -12.07 11.19
N ASP A 172 13.40 -11.39 10.50
CA ASP A 172 13.73 -9.98 10.79
C ASP A 172 12.57 -9.10 10.25
N VAL A 173 11.75 -8.55 11.16
CA VAL A 173 10.58 -7.74 10.78
C VAL A 173 10.90 -6.27 11.00
N ARG A 174 10.63 -5.46 10.00
CA ARG A 174 10.84 -4.02 9.99
C ARG A 174 9.61 -3.31 9.49
N VAL A 175 9.44 -2.04 9.88
CA VAL A 175 8.30 -1.23 9.49
C VAL A 175 8.78 0.12 8.95
N VAL A 176 8.07 0.61 7.91
CA VAL A 176 8.22 1.97 7.38
C VAL A 176 6.88 2.67 7.50
N PHE A 177 6.78 3.64 8.39
CA PHE A 177 5.59 4.48 8.52
C PHE A 177 5.61 5.62 7.50
N LEU A 178 4.50 5.79 6.79
CA LEU A 178 4.29 6.94 5.93
C LEU A 178 4.20 8.20 6.80
N PRO A 179 5.06 9.22 6.58
CA PRO A 179 4.87 10.49 7.26
C PRO A 179 3.59 11.17 6.76
N PRO A 180 2.86 11.91 7.61
CA PRO A 180 1.62 12.59 7.21
C PRO A 180 1.87 13.70 6.18
N TRP A 181 3.09 14.19 6.09
CA TRP A 181 3.53 15.20 5.14
C TRP A 181 5.03 15.11 4.85
N ARG A 182 5.43 15.69 3.74
CA ARG A 182 6.81 15.85 3.30
C ARG A 182 7.03 17.25 2.75
N GLU A 183 8.12 17.87 3.12
CA GLU A 183 8.59 19.10 2.46
C GLU A 183 9.44 18.73 1.24
N ARG A 184 9.11 19.34 0.11
CA ARG A 184 9.89 19.23 -1.12
C ARG A 184 11.06 20.22 -1.11
N PRO A 185 12.10 20.01 -1.94
CA PRO A 185 13.23 20.93 -2.05
C PRO A 185 12.83 22.38 -2.46
N ASP A 186 11.68 22.55 -3.10
CA ASP A 186 11.13 23.86 -3.48
C ASP A 186 10.27 24.51 -2.37
N GLY A 187 10.24 23.93 -1.17
CA GLY A 187 9.48 24.42 -0.01
C GLY A 187 7.99 24.08 -0.02
N VAL A 188 7.52 23.36 -1.03
CA VAL A 188 6.12 22.88 -1.07
C VAL A 188 5.92 21.72 -0.10
N VAL A 189 4.88 21.80 0.74
CA VAL A 189 4.48 20.71 1.63
C VAL A 189 3.50 19.81 0.88
N GLU A 190 3.85 18.54 0.75
CA GLU A 190 2.98 17.48 0.23
C GLU A 190 2.43 16.66 1.40
N THR A 191 1.12 16.42 1.40
CA THR A 191 0.45 15.54 2.37
C THR A 191 0.07 14.22 1.70
N TYR A 192 0.07 13.14 2.46
CA TYR A 192 -0.29 11.81 2.00
C TYR A 192 -1.38 11.21 2.90
N LEU A 193 -2.44 10.71 2.29
CA LEU A 193 -3.45 9.91 2.98
C LEU A 193 -3.02 8.45 3.11
N GLY A 194 -2.31 7.93 2.12
CA GLY A 194 -1.80 6.56 2.13
C GLY A 194 -0.63 6.35 1.17
N TRP A 195 0.03 5.21 1.28
CA TRP A 195 1.16 4.83 0.43
C TRP A 195 0.83 4.77 -1.06
N GLY A 196 -0.45 4.54 -1.41
CA GLY A 196 -0.92 4.53 -2.80
C GLY A 196 -0.78 5.88 -3.53
N GLU A 197 -0.59 6.99 -2.78
CA GLU A 197 -0.39 8.34 -3.33
C GLU A 197 1.09 8.69 -3.54
N VAL A 198 2.00 7.86 -3.03
CA VAL A 198 3.44 8.10 -3.13
C VAL A 198 3.96 7.61 -4.48
N GLU A 199 4.67 8.47 -5.19
CA GLU A 199 5.32 8.08 -6.44
C GLU A 199 6.35 6.97 -6.21
N PRO A 200 6.38 5.93 -7.06
CA PRO A 200 7.27 4.78 -6.90
C PRO A 200 8.75 5.13 -6.71
N GLU A 201 9.22 6.20 -7.36
CA GLU A 201 10.60 6.69 -7.32
C GLU A 201 10.99 7.22 -5.93
N LEU A 202 10.00 7.56 -5.10
CA LEU A 202 10.23 8.11 -3.77
C LEU A 202 10.34 7.04 -2.69
N PHE A 203 9.85 5.82 -2.90
CA PHE A 203 9.83 4.78 -1.87
C PHE A 203 11.20 4.54 -1.24
N GLY A 204 12.26 4.47 -2.04
CA GLY A 204 13.62 4.28 -1.52
C GLY A 204 14.10 5.36 -0.54
N ARG A 205 13.57 6.59 -0.64
CA ARG A 205 13.90 7.69 0.29
C ARG A 205 13.37 7.44 1.70
N PHE A 206 12.25 6.70 1.82
CA PHE A 206 11.65 6.38 3.10
C PHE A 206 12.37 5.25 3.84
N LEU A 207 13.32 4.55 3.21
CA LEU A 207 14.15 3.54 3.89
C LEU A 207 14.93 4.11 5.07
N SER A 208 15.23 5.41 5.06
CA SER A 208 15.84 6.10 6.22
C SER A 208 14.94 6.14 7.47
N ARG A 209 13.65 5.81 7.32
CA ARG A 209 12.64 5.74 8.39
C ARG A 209 12.30 4.30 8.76
N GLU A 210 13.03 3.33 8.22
CA GLU A 210 12.83 1.93 8.54
C GLU A 210 13.21 1.66 10.01
N GLU A 211 12.29 1.09 10.76
CA GLU A 211 12.47 0.75 12.17
C GLU A 211 12.30 -0.76 12.38
N PRO A 212 13.15 -1.39 13.22
CA PRO A 212 12.97 -2.79 13.57
C PRO A 212 11.70 -2.99 14.40
N LEU A 213 11.00 -4.08 14.16
CA LEU A 213 9.84 -4.51 14.94
C LEU A 213 10.21 -5.76 15.76
N PRO A 214 10.73 -5.59 17.00
CA PRO A 214 11.23 -6.71 17.77
C PRO A 214 10.11 -7.67 18.19
N PRO A 215 10.42 -8.93 18.53
CA PRO A 215 9.43 -9.95 18.86
C PRO A 215 8.45 -9.54 19.98
N VAL A 216 8.91 -8.78 20.97
CA VAL A 216 8.04 -8.27 22.04
C VAL A 216 6.97 -7.32 21.50
N MET A 217 7.28 -6.49 20.49
CA MET A 217 6.32 -5.59 19.86
C MET A 217 5.36 -6.38 18.96
N LEU A 218 5.87 -7.33 18.19
CA LEU A 218 5.01 -8.25 17.40
C LEU A 218 4.02 -8.99 18.31
N GLY A 219 4.47 -9.49 19.45
CA GLY A 219 3.60 -10.13 20.44
C GLY A 219 2.52 -9.21 21.00
N ALA A 220 2.87 -7.97 21.34
CA ALA A 220 1.93 -6.96 21.84
C ALA A 220 0.89 -6.57 20.78
N MET A 221 1.33 -6.37 19.53
CA MET A 221 0.43 -6.09 18.38
C MET A 221 -0.50 -7.27 18.09
N ALA A 222 0.02 -8.50 18.08
CA ALA A 222 -0.77 -9.71 17.91
C ALA A 222 -1.83 -9.88 19.02
N HIS A 223 -1.47 -9.58 20.27
CA HIS A 223 -2.43 -9.58 21.38
C HIS A 223 -3.51 -8.50 21.16
N ARG A 224 -3.15 -7.28 20.75
CA ARG A 224 -4.15 -6.25 20.43
C ARG A 224 -5.06 -6.67 19.27
N TRP A 225 -4.51 -7.32 18.25
CA TRP A 225 -5.32 -7.90 17.16
C TRP A 225 -6.36 -8.89 17.69
N GLU A 226 -5.96 -9.80 18.59
CA GLU A 226 -6.86 -10.77 19.16
C GLU A 226 -7.98 -10.12 19.99
N VAL A 227 -7.68 -9.07 20.75
CA VAL A 227 -8.71 -8.29 21.47
C VAL A 227 -9.72 -7.68 20.49
N LEU A 228 -9.26 -7.07 19.39
CA LEU A 228 -10.16 -6.48 18.36
C LEU A 228 -11.06 -7.56 17.71
N ARG A 229 -10.51 -8.75 17.47
CA ARG A 229 -11.27 -9.88 16.92
C ARG A 229 -12.37 -10.36 17.90
N GLN A 230 -12.08 -10.38 19.19
CA GLN A 230 -13.06 -10.76 20.23
C GLN A 230 -14.12 -9.68 20.40
N GLU A 231 -13.74 -8.41 20.39
CA GLU A 231 -14.69 -7.28 20.42
C GLU A 231 -15.57 -7.27 19.16
N ASN A 232 -15.03 -7.56 18.02
CA ASN A 232 -15.66 -7.66 16.70
C ASN A 232 -16.70 -6.56 16.41
N ALA A 233 -16.36 -5.33 16.76
CA ALA A 233 -17.21 -4.16 16.51
C ALA A 233 -17.43 -3.93 15.01
N PRO A 234 -18.49 -3.20 14.59
CA PRO A 234 -18.74 -2.92 13.17
C PRO A 234 -17.62 -2.12 12.51
N LEU A 235 -16.99 -1.18 13.25
CA LEU A 235 -15.90 -0.35 12.74
C LEU A 235 -14.69 -0.34 13.70
N ARG A 236 -13.54 -0.01 13.16
CA ARG A 236 -12.29 0.27 13.87
C ARG A 236 -11.72 1.60 13.40
N ALA A 237 -11.33 2.45 14.36
CA ALA A 237 -10.76 3.76 14.12
C ALA A 237 -9.40 3.90 14.80
N VAL A 238 -8.56 4.80 14.30
CA VAL A 238 -7.33 5.21 14.98
C VAL A 238 -7.65 6.41 15.87
N VAL A 239 -7.64 6.17 17.19
CA VAL A 239 -7.91 7.19 18.21
C VAL A 239 -6.67 7.35 19.07
N ASN A 240 -6.08 8.55 19.10
CA ASN A 240 -4.83 8.83 19.82
C ASN A 240 -3.71 7.83 19.48
N GLY A 241 -3.52 7.54 18.19
CA GLY A 241 -2.49 6.64 17.69
C GLY A 241 -2.73 5.14 17.99
N ARG A 242 -3.94 4.76 18.40
CA ARG A 242 -4.28 3.36 18.70
C ARG A 242 -5.54 2.94 17.98
N VAL A 243 -5.53 1.73 17.43
CA VAL A 243 -6.74 1.12 16.85
C VAL A 243 -7.73 0.82 17.98
N ARG A 244 -8.96 1.29 17.82
CA ARG A 244 -10.08 1.10 18.74
C ARG A 244 -11.29 0.53 18.01
N SER A 245 -12.03 -0.34 18.66
CA SER A 245 -13.37 -0.73 18.25
C SER A 245 -14.31 0.45 18.47
N VAL A 246 -15.14 0.79 17.48
CA VAL A 246 -16.09 1.91 17.52
C VAL A 246 -17.44 1.50 16.94
N GLY A 247 -18.50 2.26 17.24
CA GLY A 247 -19.83 2.09 16.67
C GLY A 247 -19.93 2.57 15.23
N GLU A 248 -21.04 2.26 14.57
CA GLU A 248 -21.31 2.67 13.18
C GLU A 248 -21.41 4.19 13.02
N ASP A 249 -21.84 4.87 14.06
CA ASP A 249 -22.03 6.33 14.14
C ASP A 249 -20.76 7.13 14.54
N PHE A 250 -19.60 6.49 14.57
CA PHE A 250 -18.35 7.12 15.03
C PHE A 250 -17.88 8.28 14.13
N TYR A 251 -18.22 8.22 12.85
CA TYR A 251 -17.81 9.22 11.86
C TYR A 251 -18.93 10.21 11.49
N ASP A 252 -20.11 10.07 12.07
CA ASP A 252 -21.25 10.98 11.90
C ASP A 252 -21.13 12.21 12.83
#